data_dcca59c38cc67989dde034b7494e9fef
#
_entry.id   dcca59c38cc67989dde034b7494e9fef
#
_cell.length_a   1.000
_cell.length_b   1.000
_cell.length_c   1.000
_cell.angle_alpha   90.00
_cell.angle_beta   90.00
_cell.angle_gamma   90.00
#
_symmetry.space_group_name_H-M   'P 1'
#
loop_
_entity.id
_entity.type
_entity.pdbx_description
1 polymer ?
#
loop_
_entity_poly.entity_id
_entity_poly.type
_entity_poly.pdbx_seq_one_letter_code
_entity_poly.pdbx_strand_id
1 'polypeptide(L)'
;MNTRALRRIGLVAGVATTSALVLAGCAGGGGGAATADPNEKVTLTVATFNDFGYSDALFAEYTKEHPNVTIVHNKAATSNDARANYFQKLGKTGLADIEAIEVDWLPEVMKYSDLLAPVPADLKSRWLDWKTKAATDPKGNLIGYGTDIGPEGVCYRSDLFAAAGLPTDRDSVAKLLTGDWKTYFDTGAKYTAATGKAFFDSAGGTYQGMINQVEAAYENPSDGKITIDPQVETIYNQVLDAAKTQSAHLSQWSDDWMAGLSNGSFATMLCPGWMLGVISGNAKDVKGWDIANVFPGGGGNWGGSYLTVPANGKNVAAAQQLADWLTSPDTQLKAFEAAGTFPSQVDAMKSDTLLSSKNEFFNNAPVGQILTDRANAVTVSPFKGQFYFQINDAMQKALTRVEEGTQDKAASWAQWQTEVAAIK
;
A
#
# COMPACT_ATOMS: atom_id res chain seq x y z
N MET A 1 60.43 -29.39 24.34
CA MET A 1 60.50 -30.82 24.69
C MET A 1 59.47 -31.49 23.79
N ASN A 2 59.93 -32.09 22.71
CA ASN A 2 60.08 -33.54 22.45
C ASN A 2 58.74 -34.25 22.43
N THR A 3 58.29 -35.01 21.44
CA THR A 3 58.87 -35.73 20.29
C THR A 3 57.72 -36.41 19.59
N ARG A 4 57.66 -36.41 18.23
CA ARG A 4 57.85 -37.56 17.32
C ARG A 4 57.01 -38.80 17.63
N ALA A 5 56.42 -39.56 16.76
CA ALA A 5 56.71 -39.94 15.36
C ALA A 5 55.59 -40.88 14.83
N LEU A 6 55.25 -40.82 13.57
CA LEU A 6 55.61 -41.78 12.50
C LEU A 6 54.79 -43.09 12.32
N ARG A 7 54.17 -43.25 11.14
CA ARG A 7 54.15 -44.33 10.17
C ARG A 7 53.31 -45.60 10.36
N ARG A 8 52.45 -45.91 9.35
CA ARG A 8 52.61 -46.90 8.28
C ARG A 8 51.28 -47.02 7.50
N ILE A 9 51.21 -46.69 6.28
CA ILE A 9 51.34 -47.43 5.01
C ILE A 9 50.67 -48.84 5.00
N GLY A 10 49.64 -48.98 4.21
CA GLY A 10 49.04 -50.21 3.74
C GLY A 10 48.33 -50.05 2.43
N LEU A 11 48.96 -50.42 1.36
CA LEU A 11 48.50 -50.48 -0.02
C LEU A 11 47.84 -51.86 -0.25
N VAL A 12 46.75 -51.94 -1.04
CA VAL A 12 46.48 -53.00 -2.01
C VAL A 12 45.19 -52.69 -2.81
N ALA A 13 45.36 -52.47 -4.10
CA ALA A 13 44.71 -52.98 -5.30
C ALA A 13 43.18 -53.24 -5.26
N GLY A 14 42.32 -52.69 -6.06
CA GLY A 14 42.34 -52.60 -7.52
C GLY A 14 41.24 -53.50 -8.09
N VAL A 15 40.10 -52.96 -8.56
CA VAL A 15 39.32 -53.60 -9.62
C VAL A 15 38.72 -52.47 -10.50
N ALA A 16 39.10 -52.55 -11.75
CA ALA A 16 38.58 -51.71 -12.82
C ALA A 16 37.26 -52.31 -13.33
N THR A 17 36.25 -51.50 -13.53
CA THR A 17 35.15 -51.80 -14.45
C THR A 17 34.77 -50.59 -15.27
N THR A 18 34.94 -50.78 -16.48
CA THR A 18 34.67 -50.14 -17.76
C THR A 18 33.59 -49.07 -17.83
N SER A 19 34.04 -47.99 -18.45
CA SER A 19 33.31 -46.88 -19.02
C SER A 19 32.25 -47.29 -20.05
N ALA A 20 31.10 -46.62 -19.98
CA ALA A 20 30.24 -46.39 -21.15
C ALA A 20 29.98 -44.88 -21.28
N LEU A 21 30.72 -44.27 -22.16
CA LEU A 21 30.39 -42.93 -22.71
C LEU A 21 29.16 -43.14 -23.62
N VAL A 22 28.09 -42.44 -23.30
CA VAL A 22 27.04 -42.10 -24.26
C VAL A 22 27.14 -40.62 -24.54
N LEU A 23 27.76 -40.28 -25.67
CA LEU A 23 27.57 -39.01 -26.34
C LEU A 23 26.14 -38.98 -26.91
N ALA A 24 25.30 -38.05 -26.45
CA ALA A 24 24.14 -37.67 -27.18
C ALA A 24 24.15 -36.17 -27.36
N GLY A 25 24.03 -35.77 -28.60
CA GLY A 25 24.36 -34.49 -29.18
C GLY A 25 23.54 -33.32 -28.76
N CYS A 26 24.15 -32.18 -29.00
CA CYS A 26 23.54 -30.85 -29.08
C CYS A 26 22.48 -30.81 -30.17
N ALA A 27 21.28 -30.37 -29.83
CA ALA A 27 20.41 -29.68 -30.77
C ALA A 27 19.47 -28.71 -30.03
N GLY A 28 19.62 -27.45 -30.32
CA GLY A 28 18.52 -26.50 -30.53
C GLY A 28 17.74 -25.97 -29.33
N GLY A 29 18.04 -24.75 -29.00
CA GLY A 29 17.25 -23.61 -28.51
C GLY A 29 15.76 -23.82 -28.18
N GLY A 30 15.42 -23.43 -26.97
CA GLY A 30 14.09 -23.23 -26.48
C GLY A 30 14.18 -23.00 -24.98
N GLY A 31 14.16 -21.74 -24.54
CA GLY A 31 14.09 -21.41 -23.12
C GLY A 31 12.77 -21.86 -22.55
N GLY A 32 12.67 -23.13 -22.17
CA GLY A 32 11.61 -23.64 -21.34
C GLY A 32 11.92 -23.23 -19.90
N ALA A 33 11.00 -22.55 -19.25
CA ALA A 33 11.01 -22.37 -17.82
C ALA A 33 11.24 -23.76 -17.19
N ALA A 34 12.28 -23.89 -16.37
CA ALA A 34 12.52 -25.11 -15.61
C ALA A 34 11.30 -25.30 -14.72
N THR A 35 10.52 -26.37 -14.98
CA THR A 35 9.45 -26.76 -14.08
C THR A 35 10.14 -27.16 -12.78
N ALA A 36 9.86 -26.35 -11.71
CA ALA A 36 10.34 -26.69 -10.37
C ALA A 36 9.86 -28.10 -10.01
N ASP A 37 10.76 -28.91 -9.45
CA ASP A 37 10.40 -30.22 -8.92
C ASP A 37 9.35 -29.99 -7.83
N PRO A 38 8.12 -30.51 -7.96
CA PRO A 38 7.05 -30.30 -6.99
C PRO A 38 7.38 -30.82 -5.58
N ASN A 39 8.43 -31.63 -5.42
CA ASN A 39 8.90 -32.16 -4.15
C ASN A 39 10.13 -31.43 -3.58
N GLU A 40 10.71 -30.50 -4.29
CA GLU A 40 11.82 -29.67 -3.78
C GLU A 40 11.34 -28.78 -2.64
N LYS A 41 12.02 -28.86 -1.49
CA LYS A 41 11.71 -27.98 -0.35
C LYS A 41 12.15 -26.56 -0.66
N VAL A 42 11.20 -25.64 -0.64
CA VAL A 42 11.41 -24.23 -0.94
C VAL A 42 11.02 -23.39 0.28
N THR A 43 11.89 -22.46 0.66
CA THR A 43 11.54 -21.38 1.59
C THR A 43 11.37 -20.11 0.80
N LEU A 44 10.17 -19.52 0.86
CA LEU A 44 9.83 -18.25 0.25
C LEU A 44 9.76 -17.15 1.31
N THR A 45 10.40 -16.04 1.03
CA THR A 45 10.30 -14.82 1.83
C THR A 45 9.32 -13.85 1.18
N VAL A 46 8.39 -13.33 1.96
CA VAL A 46 7.41 -12.30 1.53
C VAL A 46 7.64 -11.06 2.36
N ALA A 47 7.93 -9.94 1.72
CA ALA A 47 8.09 -8.64 2.37
C ALA A 47 6.89 -7.76 2.06
N THR A 48 6.24 -7.27 3.13
CA THR A 48 5.12 -6.32 3.06
C THR A 48 5.35 -5.14 3.99
N PHE A 49 4.39 -4.22 4.05
CA PHE A 49 4.37 -3.10 4.98
C PHE A 49 2.94 -2.89 5.51
N ASN A 50 2.77 -2.12 6.58
CA ASN A 50 1.46 -1.89 7.21
C ASN A 50 0.70 -3.22 7.45
N ASP A 51 -0.59 -3.29 7.09
CA ASP A 51 -1.38 -4.50 7.17
C ASP A 51 -2.01 -4.84 5.82
N PHE A 52 -1.52 -5.92 5.20
CA PHE A 52 -2.03 -6.45 3.94
C PHE A 52 -3.17 -7.46 4.12
N GLY A 53 -3.53 -7.77 5.36
CA GLY A 53 -4.45 -8.87 5.65
C GLY A 53 -3.84 -10.27 5.46
N TYR A 54 -2.53 -10.35 5.24
CA TYR A 54 -1.82 -11.61 5.08
C TYR A 54 -1.42 -12.17 6.45
N SER A 55 -2.34 -12.90 7.06
CA SER A 55 -2.15 -13.54 8.37
C SER A 55 -1.38 -14.85 8.27
N ASP A 56 -0.84 -15.32 9.40
CA ASP A 56 -0.22 -16.64 9.49
C ASP A 56 -1.21 -17.76 9.12
N ALA A 57 -2.49 -17.58 9.44
CA ALA A 57 -3.55 -18.52 9.07
C ALA A 57 -3.74 -18.59 7.56
N LEU A 58 -3.68 -17.45 6.86
CA LEU A 58 -3.76 -17.40 5.41
C LEU A 58 -2.56 -18.10 4.76
N PHE A 59 -1.35 -17.86 5.24
CA PHE A 59 -0.16 -18.58 4.75
C PHE A 59 -0.22 -20.06 5.04
N ALA A 60 -0.82 -20.48 6.17
CA ALA A 60 -1.02 -21.90 6.50
C ALA A 60 -1.99 -22.60 5.53
N GLU A 61 -2.97 -21.92 4.96
CA GLU A 61 -3.83 -22.47 3.91
C GLU A 61 -2.99 -22.82 2.67
N TYR A 62 -2.14 -21.88 2.20
CA TYR A 62 -1.27 -22.15 1.05
C TYR A 62 -0.30 -23.30 1.30
N THR A 63 0.36 -23.32 2.46
CA THR A 63 1.35 -24.36 2.76
C THR A 63 0.71 -25.73 2.99
N LYS A 64 -0.56 -25.80 3.37
CA LYS A 64 -1.32 -27.06 3.44
C LYS A 64 -1.49 -27.70 2.06
N GLU A 65 -1.72 -26.89 1.03
CA GLU A 65 -1.83 -27.33 -0.36
C GLU A 65 -0.45 -27.53 -1.01
N HIS A 66 0.58 -26.84 -0.51
CA HIS A 66 1.96 -26.88 -0.97
C HIS A 66 2.92 -27.27 0.18
N PRO A 67 2.91 -28.55 0.63
CA PRO A 67 3.63 -28.97 1.85
C PRO A 67 5.16 -28.91 1.73
N ASN A 68 5.68 -28.74 0.53
CA ASN A 68 7.09 -28.51 0.24
C ASN A 68 7.51 -27.04 0.42
N VAL A 69 6.55 -26.10 0.57
CA VAL A 69 6.81 -24.66 0.71
C VAL A 69 6.75 -24.24 2.17
N THR A 70 7.75 -23.48 2.60
CA THR A 70 7.76 -22.73 3.87
C THR A 70 7.72 -21.25 3.54
N ILE A 71 6.87 -20.47 4.22
CA ILE A 71 6.77 -19.01 4.01
C ILE A 71 7.33 -18.28 5.23
N VAL A 72 8.19 -17.29 4.98
CA VAL A 72 8.70 -16.36 5.99
C VAL A 72 8.18 -14.96 5.63
N HIS A 73 7.37 -14.39 6.50
CA HIS A 73 6.77 -13.08 6.28
C HIS A 73 7.57 -12.00 7.03
N ASN A 74 8.07 -11.01 6.31
CA ASN A 74 8.75 -9.84 6.81
C ASN A 74 7.86 -8.60 6.63
N LYS A 75 7.54 -7.91 7.71
CA LYS A 75 6.62 -6.77 7.68
C LYS A 75 7.35 -5.50 8.11
N ALA A 76 7.47 -4.53 7.22
CA ALA A 76 7.93 -3.18 7.56
C ALA A 76 6.80 -2.39 8.23
N ALA A 77 7.16 -1.44 9.10
CA ALA A 77 6.17 -0.63 9.80
C ALA A 77 5.40 0.28 8.82
N THR A 78 6.09 0.85 7.84
CA THR A 78 5.52 1.79 6.87
C THR A 78 5.93 1.46 5.43
N SER A 79 5.17 2.00 4.46
CA SER A 79 5.54 1.96 3.04
C SER A 79 6.88 2.65 2.77
N ASN A 80 7.19 3.73 3.50
CA ASN A 80 8.45 4.46 3.35
C ASN A 80 9.66 3.61 3.76
N ASP A 81 9.54 2.84 4.85
CA ASP A 81 10.58 1.90 5.29
C ASP A 81 10.77 0.78 4.28
N ALA A 82 9.67 0.22 3.75
CA ALA A 82 9.71 -0.80 2.71
C ALA A 82 10.40 -0.27 1.45
N ARG A 83 10.05 0.94 0.98
CA ARG A 83 10.70 1.59 -0.17
C ARG A 83 12.20 1.77 0.04
N ALA A 84 12.61 2.28 1.21
CA ALA A 84 14.03 2.48 1.53
C ALA A 84 14.81 1.16 1.47
N ASN A 85 14.27 0.10 2.07
CA ASN A 85 14.84 -1.25 2.03
C ASN A 85 14.89 -1.80 0.57
N TYR A 86 13.83 -1.61 -0.20
CA TYR A 86 13.71 -2.08 -1.56
C TYR A 86 14.82 -1.48 -2.45
N PHE A 87 14.93 -0.15 -2.52
CA PHE A 87 15.92 0.52 -3.37
C PHE A 87 17.37 0.32 -2.89
N GLN A 88 17.58 0.12 -1.60
CA GLN A 88 18.91 -0.23 -1.09
C GLN A 88 19.42 -1.57 -1.64
N LYS A 89 18.52 -2.53 -1.89
CA LYS A 89 18.81 -3.91 -2.25
C LYS A 89 18.53 -4.24 -3.71
N LEU A 90 17.73 -3.43 -4.41
CA LEU A 90 17.34 -3.66 -5.80
C LEU A 90 18.58 -3.84 -6.70
N GLY A 91 18.57 -4.90 -7.51
CA GLY A 91 19.70 -5.28 -8.37
C GLY A 91 20.89 -5.91 -7.64
N LYS A 92 20.79 -6.10 -6.32
CA LYS A 92 21.78 -6.76 -5.47
C LYS A 92 21.19 -8.04 -4.88
N THR A 93 21.77 -8.52 -3.79
CA THR A 93 21.22 -9.62 -2.99
C THR A 93 20.46 -9.05 -1.79
N GLY A 94 19.49 -9.83 -1.28
CA GLY A 94 18.82 -9.55 0.00
C GLY A 94 17.42 -8.94 -0.11
N LEU A 95 16.85 -8.81 -1.32
CA LEU A 95 15.40 -8.68 -1.47
C LEU A 95 14.73 -10.01 -1.09
N ALA A 96 13.48 -9.92 -0.66
CA ALA A 96 12.62 -11.09 -0.49
C ALA A 96 12.28 -11.72 -1.85
N ASP A 97 11.80 -12.97 -1.84
CA ASP A 97 11.32 -13.63 -3.06
C ASP A 97 10.09 -12.92 -3.63
N ILE A 98 9.27 -12.31 -2.75
CA ILE A 98 8.14 -11.45 -3.10
C ILE A 98 8.27 -10.15 -2.32
N GLU A 99 8.23 -9.02 -3.03
CA GLU A 99 8.30 -7.67 -2.45
C GLU A 99 7.02 -6.90 -2.76
N ALA A 100 6.36 -6.39 -1.72
CA ALA A 100 5.25 -5.46 -1.88
C ALA A 100 5.77 -4.07 -2.23
N ILE A 101 5.14 -3.44 -3.20
CA ILE A 101 5.38 -2.05 -3.60
C ILE A 101 4.08 -1.26 -3.58
N GLU A 102 4.15 0.02 -3.27
CA GLU A 102 2.99 0.89 -3.18
C GLU A 102 2.91 1.81 -4.40
N VAL A 103 1.72 2.22 -4.78
CA VAL A 103 1.42 2.96 -6.03
C VAL A 103 2.17 4.29 -6.15
N ASP A 104 2.51 4.95 -5.04
CA ASP A 104 3.19 6.27 -5.07
C ASP A 104 4.65 6.17 -5.52
N TRP A 105 5.30 5.03 -5.31
CA TRP A 105 6.68 4.80 -5.74
C TRP A 105 6.82 3.69 -6.81
N LEU A 106 5.70 3.11 -7.26
CA LEU A 106 5.69 2.22 -8.42
C LEU A 106 6.36 2.85 -9.68
N PRO A 107 6.13 4.14 -10.04
CA PRO A 107 6.78 4.73 -11.21
C PRO A 107 8.31 4.77 -11.11
N GLU A 108 8.85 4.88 -9.91
CA GLU A 108 10.30 4.79 -9.68
C GLU A 108 10.80 3.35 -9.90
N VAL A 109 10.03 2.35 -9.47
CA VAL A 109 10.32 0.92 -9.70
C VAL A 109 10.29 0.58 -11.19
N MET A 110 9.40 1.21 -11.96
CA MET A 110 9.26 0.98 -13.40
C MET A 110 10.55 1.24 -14.19
N LYS A 111 11.44 2.10 -13.69
CA LYS A 111 12.79 2.31 -14.30
C LYS A 111 13.65 1.06 -14.25
N TYR A 112 13.35 0.16 -13.36
CA TYR A 112 14.08 -1.07 -13.07
C TYR A 112 13.26 -2.32 -13.40
N SER A 113 12.26 -2.20 -14.27
CA SER A 113 11.36 -3.30 -14.65
C SER A 113 12.08 -4.55 -15.13
N ASP A 114 13.25 -4.39 -15.77
CA ASP A 114 14.09 -5.50 -16.23
C ASP A 114 14.68 -6.34 -15.08
N LEU A 115 14.66 -5.85 -13.86
CA LEU A 115 15.10 -6.58 -12.66
C LEU A 115 13.96 -7.39 -12.01
N LEU A 116 12.75 -7.34 -12.57
CA LEU A 116 11.56 -8.01 -12.06
C LEU A 116 11.08 -9.09 -13.03
N ALA A 117 10.62 -10.19 -12.49
CA ALA A 117 9.98 -11.23 -13.28
C ALA A 117 8.59 -10.75 -13.75
N PRO A 118 8.27 -10.86 -15.04
CA PRO A 118 6.97 -10.43 -15.53
C PRO A 118 5.86 -11.35 -15.01
N VAL A 119 4.71 -10.76 -14.73
CA VAL A 119 3.49 -11.48 -14.39
C VAL A 119 3.03 -12.27 -15.64
N PRO A 120 2.56 -13.52 -15.51
CA PRO A 120 2.04 -14.30 -16.62
C PRO A 120 0.97 -13.54 -17.42
N ALA A 121 1.05 -13.65 -18.75
CA ALA A 121 0.25 -12.80 -19.64
C ALA A 121 -1.27 -13.07 -19.55
N ASP A 122 -1.67 -14.26 -19.19
CA ASP A 122 -3.06 -14.70 -18.98
C ASP A 122 -3.70 -14.04 -17.74
N LEU A 123 -2.89 -13.50 -16.83
CA LEU A 123 -3.39 -12.80 -15.64
C LEU A 123 -3.64 -11.31 -15.85
N LYS A 124 -3.31 -10.72 -17.00
CA LYS A 124 -3.42 -9.26 -17.23
C LYS A 124 -4.83 -8.70 -17.05
N SER A 125 -5.87 -9.48 -17.32
CA SER A 125 -7.26 -9.05 -17.15
C SER A 125 -7.83 -9.28 -15.75
N ARG A 126 -7.04 -9.76 -14.82
CA ARG A 126 -7.47 -10.11 -13.46
C ARG A 126 -7.82 -8.88 -12.62
N TRP A 127 -7.14 -7.77 -12.82
CA TRP A 127 -7.27 -6.54 -12.05
C TRP A 127 -7.87 -5.42 -12.88
N LEU A 128 -8.28 -4.35 -12.21
CA LEU A 128 -8.76 -3.13 -12.86
C LEU A 128 -7.77 -2.64 -13.92
N ASP A 129 -8.28 -2.19 -15.06
CA ASP A 129 -7.47 -1.78 -16.21
C ASP A 129 -6.43 -0.71 -15.87
N TRP A 130 -6.82 0.31 -15.11
CA TRP A 130 -5.90 1.36 -14.70
C TRP A 130 -4.75 0.83 -13.81
N LYS A 131 -5.06 -0.14 -12.95
CA LYS A 131 -4.07 -0.77 -12.06
C LYS A 131 -3.10 -1.64 -12.84
N THR A 132 -3.59 -2.45 -13.77
CA THR A 132 -2.77 -3.21 -14.71
C THR A 132 -1.90 -2.30 -15.56
N LYS A 133 -2.48 -1.22 -16.11
CA LYS A 133 -1.75 -0.25 -16.93
C LYS A 133 -0.62 0.43 -16.15
N ALA A 134 -0.86 0.83 -14.92
CA ALA A 134 0.15 1.48 -14.07
C ALA A 134 1.38 0.60 -13.82
N ALA A 135 1.20 -0.73 -13.70
CA ALA A 135 2.28 -1.69 -13.48
C ALA A 135 2.80 -2.36 -14.78
N THR A 136 2.41 -1.86 -15.96
CA THR A 136 2.88 -2.36 -17.25
C THR A 136 4.02 -1.49 -17.76
N ASP A 137 5.18 -2.10 -18.01
CA ASP A 137 6.37 -1.42 -18.48
C ASP A 137 6.24 -0.96 -19.96
N PRO A 138 7.12 -0.11 -20.48
CA PRO A 138 7.11 0.32 -21.89
C PRO A 138 7.27 -0.82 -22.90
N LYS A 139 7.76 -1.99 -22.49
CA LYS A 139 7.89 -3.20 -23.33
C LYS A 139 6.59 -4.02 -23.34
N GLY A 140 5.57 -3.64 -22.55
CA GLY A 140 4.29 -4.33 -22.42
C GLY A 140 4.28 -5.46 -21.39
N ASN A 141 5.30 -5.57 -20.53
CA ASN A 141 5.34 -6.54 -19.45
C ASN A 141 4.63 -5.99 -18.21
N LEU A 142 3.68 -6.74 -17.67
CA LEU A 142 3.12 -6.47 -16.35
C LEU A 142 4.13 -6.96 -15.30
N ILE A 143 4.60 -6.08 -14.40
CA ILE A 143 5.66 -6.40 -13.42
C ILE A 143 5.15 -6.57 -11.99
N GLY A 144 3.86 -6.35 -11.74
CA GLY A 144 3.29 -6.42 -10.41
C GLY A 144 1.90 -7.05 -10.38
N TYR A 145 1.69 -7.94 -9.43
CA TYR A 145 0.40 -8.55 -9.11
C TYR A 145 -0.38 -7.55 -8.26
N GLY A 146 -1.52 -7.05 -8.73
CA GLY A 146 -2.32 -6.07 -8.00
C GLY A 146 -2.88 -6.66 -6.70
N THR A 147 -2.69 -5.97 -5.58
CA THR A 147 -3.29 -6.36 -4.30
C THR A 147 -4.58 -5.58 -4.06
N ASP A 148 -4.52 -4.44 -3.42
CA ASP A 148 -5.65 -3.61 -3.05
C ASP A 148 -5.72 -2.32 -3.86
N ILE A 149 -6.80 -1.59 -3.66
CA ILE A 149 -6.97 -0.18 -3.96
C ILE A 149 -7.49 0.52 -2.70
N GLY A 150 -7.41 1.85 -2.65
CA GLY A 150 -7.79 2.63 -1.49
C GLY A 150 -8.95 3.60 -1.74
N PRO A 151 -10.16 3.10 -2.11
CA PRO A 151 -11.32 3.99 -2.21
C PRO A 151 -11.64 4.61 -0.86
N GLU A 152 -11.84 5.94 -0.84
CA GLU A 152 -11.93 6.72 0.40
C GLU A 152 -13.36 7.06 0.78
N GLY A 153 -13.69 6.76 2.04
CA GLY A 153 -14.81 7.35 2.77
C GLY A 153 -14.32 8.32 3.84
N VAL A 154 -15.21 8.74 4.73
CA VAL A 154 -14.87 9.49 5.94
C VAL A 154 -15.17 8.62 7.15
N CYS A 155 -14.13 8.22 7.89
CA CYS A 155 -14.30 7.61 9.20
C CYS A 155 -14.54 8.71 10.24
N TYR A 156 -15.45 8.46 11.18
CA TYR A 156 -15.82 9.44 12.20
C TYR A 156 -16.14 8.77 13.55
N ARG A 157 -16.04 9.56 14.60
CA ARG A 157 -16.40 9.19 15.97
C ARG A 157 -17.83 9.67 16.26
N SER A 158 -18.80 8.75 16.21
CA SER A 158 -20.20 9.06 16.45
C SER A 158 -20.46 9.62 17.86
N ASP A 159 -19.72 9.17 18.86
CA ASP A 159 -19.76 9.70 20.22
C ASP A 159 -19.25 11.14 20.33
N LEU A 160 -18.20 11.49 19.60
CA LEU A 160 -17.67 12.86 19.55
C LEU A 160 -18.59 13.78 18.73
N PHE A 161 -19.25 13.26 17.68
CA PHE A 161 -20.26 13.99 16.93
C PHE A 161 -21.49 14.28 17.81
N ALA A 162 -21.95 13.30 18.62
CA ALA A 162 -23.02 13.50 19.59
C ALA A 162 -22.69 14.63 20.58
N ALA A 163 -21.47 14.68 21.10
CA ALA A 163 -21.01 15.71 22.01
C ALA A 163 -21.02 17.12 21.38
N ALA A 164 -20.92 17.21 20.05
CA ALA A 164 -21.02 18.46 19.30
C ALA A 164 -22.46 18.82 18.85
N GLY A 165 -23.44 17.97 19.15
CA GLY A 165 -24.83 18.11 18.65
C GLY A 165 -24.97 17.85 17.15
N LEU A 166 -24.02 17.14 16.56
CA LEU A 166 -24.05 16.71 15.17
C LEU A 166 -24.75 15.36 15.00
N PRO A 167 -25.24 15.02 13.79
CA PRO A 167 -25.76 13.68 13.51
C PRO A 167 -24.75 12.56 13.83
N THR A 168 -25.27 11.40 14.25
CA THR A 168 -24.43 10.27 14.66
C THR A 168 -24.58 9.04 13.79
N ASP A 169 -25.70 8.92 13.07
CA ASP A 169 -25.90 7.84 12.11
C ASP A 169 -25.19 8.15 10.77
N ARG A 170 -24.68 7.09 10.13
CA ARG A 170 -23.81 7.23 8.95
C ARG A 170 -24.47 7.92 7.75
N ASP A 171 -25.78 7.72 7.57
CA ASP A 171 -26.50 8.33 6.42
C ASP A 171 -26.68 9.83 6.61
N SER A 172 -26.99 10.25 7.83
CA SER A 172 -27.10 11.67 8.18
C SER A 172 -25.71 12.34 8.18
N VAL A 173 -24.66 11.63 8.64
CA VAL A 173 -23.27 12.14 8.55
C VAL A 173 -22.83 12.23 7.09
N ALA A 174 -23.15 11.25 6.25
CA ALA A 174 -22.86 11.34 4.81
C ALA A 174 -23.53 12.55 4.18
N LYS A 175 -24.80 12.82 4.49
CA LYS A 175 -25.51 14.04 4.02
C LYS A 175 -24.86 15.32 4.52
N LEU A 176 -24.45 15.37 5.79
CA LEU A 176 -23.80 16.52 6.40
C LEU A 176 -22.48 16.87 5.69
N LEU A 177 -21.71 15.86 5.28
CA LEU A 177 -20.40 16.02 4.67
C LEU A 177 -20.44 16.00 3.12
N THR A 178 -21.62 15.78 2.53
CA THR A 178 -21.77 15.81 1.05
C THR A 178 -21.53 17.21 0.52
N GLY A 179 -20.61 17.33 -0.45
CA GLY A 179 -20.23 18.57 -1.09
C GLY A 179 -18.74 18.60 -1.39
N ASP A 180 -18.19 19.77 -1.39
CA ASP A 180 -16.76 20.03 -1.59
C ASP A 180 -15.95 20.08 -0.28
N TRP A 181 -14.65 20.33 -0.39
CA TRP A 181 -13.77 20.47 0.76
C TRP A 181 -14.16 21.64 1.67
N LYS A 182 -14.79 22.67 1.11
CA LYS A 182 -15.33 23.77 1.91
C LYS A 182 -16.43 23.28 2.86
N THR A 183 -17.33 22.43 2.38
CA THR A 183 -18.39 21.82 3.22
C THR A 183 -17.79 21.01 4.37
N TYR A 184 -16.74 20.23 4.10
CA TYR A 184 -16.01 19.47 5.12
C TYR A 184 -15.39 20.37 6.18
N PHE A 185 -14.66 21.41 5.78
CA PHE A 185 -14.04 22.36 6.71
C PHE A 185 -15.04 23.25 7.44
N ASP A 186 -16.14 23.64 6.80
CA ASP A 186 -17.22 24.38 7.49
C ASP A 186 -17.87 23.54 8.59
N THR A 187 -18.02 22.22 8.35
CA THR A 187 -18.51 21.28 9.38
C THR A 187 -17.49 21.14 10.50
N GLY A 188 -16.20 21.04 10.17
CA GLY A 188 -15.11 21.03 11.14
C GLY A 188 -15.07 22.27 12.02
N ALA A 189 -15.26 23.45 11.43
CA ALA A 189 -15.33 24.70 12.19
C ALA A 189 -16.50 24.73 13.19
N LYS A 190 -17.67 24.20 12.80
CA LYS A 190 -18.83 24.06 13.72
C LYS A 190 -18.54 23.09 14.86
N TYR A 191 -17.93 21.94 14.53
CA TYR A 191 -17.51 20.95 15.52
C TYR A 191 -16.54 21.54 16.54
N THR A 192 -15.47 22.19 16.05
CA THR A 192 -14.44 22.80 16.91
C THR A 192 -15.01 23.94 17.78
N ALA A 193 -15.89 24.78 17.20
CA ALA A 193 -16.56 25.82 17.96
C ALA A 193 -17.45 25.28 19.09
N ALA A 194 -18.11 24.14 18.86
CA ALA A 194 -18.99 23.52 19.85
C ALA A 194 -18.22 22.76 20.95
N THR A 195 -17.06 22.18 20.63
CA THR A 195 -16.38 21.23 21.53
C THR A 195 -15.00 21.71 22.02
N GLY A 196 -14.38 22.64 21.34
CA GLY A 196 -12.98 23.02 21.57
C GLY A 196 -11.97 21.94 21.16
N LYS A 197 -12.41 20.90 20.43
CA LYS A 197 -11.57 19.74 20.02
C LYS A 197 -11.31 19.76 18.53
N ALA A 198 -10.26 19.02 18.11
CA ALA A 198 -9.91 18.87 16.71
C ALA A 198 -10.93 18.04 15.93
N PHE A 199 -11.16 18.46 14.69
CA PHE A 199 -12.08 17.78 13.78
C PHE A 199 -11.37 16.67 12.99
N PHE A 200 -10.16 16.93 12.48
CA PHE A 200 -9.37 15.93 11.73
C PHE A 200 -7.99 15.74 12.37
N ASP A 201 -7.32 14.67 11.97
CA ASP A 201 -6.07 14.20 12.56
C ASP A 201 -4.85 15.09 12.23
N SER A 202 -4.63 15.40 10.95
CA SER A 202 -3.48 16.20 10.49
C SER A 202 -3.71 16.87 9.15
N ALA A 203 -2.97 17.95 8.90
CA ALA A 203 -2.93 18.58 7.59
C ALA A 203 -2.38 17.63 6.52
N GLY A 204 -1.39 16.79 6.87
CA GLY A 204 -0.79 15.83 5.96
C GLY A 204 -1.78 14.78 5.45
N GLY A 205 -2.55 14.16 6.35
CA GLY A 205 -3.58 13.19 5.97
C GLY A 205 -4.69 13.82 5.11
N THR A 206 -5.15 15.01 5.50
CA THR A 206 -6.18 15.73 4.75
C THR A 206 -5.67 16.17 3.37
N TYR A 207 -4.45 16.70 3.29
CA TYR A 207 -3.80 17.05 2.03
C TYR A 207 -3.72 15.85 1.08
N GLN A 208 -3.36 14.66 1.60
CA GLN A 208 -3.23 13.46 0.77
C GLN A 208 -4.54 13.11 0.07
N GLY A 209 -5.68 13.18 0.74
CA GLY A 209 -6.97 12.97 0.11
C GLY A 209 -7.30 14.02 -0.94
N MET A 210 -6.98 15.30 -0.67
CA MET A 210 -7.21 16.39 -1.62
C MET A 210 -6.34 16.27 -2.87
N ILE A 211 -5.04 15.97 -2.71
CA ILE A 211 -4.11 15.90 -3.84
C ILE A 211 -4.36 14.70 -4.75
N ASN A 212 -4.92 13.61 -4.22
CA ASN A 212 -5.34 12.46 -5.00
C ASN A 212 -6.54 12.75 -5.93
N GLN A 213 -7.15 13.93 -5.85
CA GLN A 213 -8.17 14.40 -6.78
C GLN A 213 -7.61 15.32 -7.89
N VAL A 214 -6.30 15.58 -7.90
CA VAL A 214 -5.63 16.36 -8.94
C VAL A 214 -5.04 15.43 -10.00
N GLU A 215 -5.41 15.64 -11.27
CA GLU A 215 -5.04 14.73 -12.36
C GLU A 215 -3.54 14.61 -12.56
N ALA A 216 -2.78 15.71 -12.47
CA ALA A 216 -1.33 15.75 -12.64
C ALA A 216 -0.69 16.80 -11.71
N ALA A 217 -0.58 16.45 -10.41
CA ALA A 217 -0.18 17.42 -9.38
C ALA A 217 1.27 17.91 -9.52
N TYR A 218 2.21 17.03 -9.84
CA TYR A 218 3.63 17.30 -9.70
C TYR A 218 4.46 17.12 -10.98
N GLU A 219 3.96 16.37 -11.94
CA GLU A 219 4.71 16.00 -13.14
C GLU A 219 3.80 16.05 -14.36
N ASN A 220 4.35 16.49 -15.49
CA ASN A 220 3.62 16.49 -16.75
C ASN A 220 3.54 15.07 -17.33
N PRO A 221 2.33 14.52 -17.58
CA PRO A 221 2.16 13.17 -18.09
C PRO A 221 2.79 12.92 -19.47
N SER A 222 3.00 13.98 -20.27
CA SER A 222 3.48 13.85 -21.65
C SER A 222 5.01 13.69 -21.75
N ASP A 223 5.78 14.27 -20.82
CA ASP A 223 7.25 14.26 -20.86
C ASP A 223 7.94 13.90 -19.54
N GLY A 224 7.15 13.64 -18.49
CA GLY A 224 7.64 13.24 -17.16
C GLY A 224 8.43 14.33 -16.41
N LYS A 225 8.38 15.59 -16.90
CA LYS A 225 9.08 16.67 -16.20
C LYS A 225 8.29 17.15 -14.98
N ILE A 226 9.03 17.53 -13.96
CA ILE A 226 8.44 18.18 -12.78
C ILE A 226 7.76 19.48 -13.24
N THR A 227 6.45 19.52 -13.04
CA THR A 227 5.57 20.66 -13.37
C THR A 227 4.51 20.72 -12.32
N ILE A 228 4.59 21.68 -11.43
CA ILE A 228 3.67 21.81 -10.30
C ILE A 228 2.36 22.46 -10.78
N ASP A 229 1.27 21.72 -10.62
CA ASP A 229 -0.07 22.27 -10.89
C ASP A 229 -0.40 23.37 -9.89
N PRO A 230 -1.00 24.51 -10.30
CA PRO A 230 -1.40 25.58 -9.38
C PRO A 230 -2.36 25.15 -8.26
N GLN A 231 -3.10 24.07 -8.44
CA GLN A 231 -3.96 23.51 -7.41
C GLN A 231 -3.17 23.03 -6.17
N VAL A 232 -1.90 22.64 -6.34
CA VAL A 232 -1.03 22.19 -5.23
C VAL A 232 -0.89 23.28 -4.18
N GLU A 233 -0.60 24.54 -4.60
CA GLU A 233 -0.49 25.67 -3.69
C GLU A 233 -1.85 26.04 -3.08
N THR A 234 -2.92 25.96 -3.87
CA THR A 234 -4.28 26.18 -3.40
C THR A 234 -4.67 25.21 -2.29
N ILE A 235 -4.42 23.92 -2.51
CA ILE A 235 -4.69 22.84 -1.54
C ILE A 235 -3.83 23.02 -0.27
N TYR A 236 -2.52 23.26 -0.45
CA TYR A 236 -1.60 23.53 0.66
C TYR A 236 -2.12 24.68 1.56
N ASN A 237 -2.53 25.77 0.93
CA ASN A 237 -3.06 26.93 1.67
C ASN A 237 -4.38 26.61 2.36
N GLN A 238 -5.30 25.94 1.66
CA GLN A 238 -6.64 25.62 2.17
C GLN A 238 -6.58 24.68 3.38
N VAL A 239 -5.78 23.62 3.30
CA VAL A 239 -5.66 22.66 4.40
C VAL A 239 -5.00 23.27 5.62
N LEU A 240 -3.95 24.08 5.44
CA LEU A 240 -3.25 24.73 6.54
C LEU A 240 -4.09 25.84 7.19
N ASP A 241 -4.94 26.54 6.43
CA ASP A 241 -5.85 27.52 7.02
C ASP A 241 -6.92 26.85 7.89
N ALA A 242 -7.44 25.68 7.48
CA ALA A 242 -8.33 24.87 8.31
C ALA A 242 -7.57 24.27 9.51
N ALA A 243 -6.35 23.79 9.32
CA ALA A 243 -5.56 23.13 10.36
C ALA A 243 -5.28 24.00 11.59
N LYS A 244 -5.20 25.32 11.43
CA LYS A 244 -5.01 26.27 12.55
C LYS A 244 -5.95 26.06 13.73
N THR A 245 -7.17 25.59 13.47
CA THR A 245 -8.21 25.42 14.49
C THR A 245 -8.83 24.03 14.50
N GLN A 246 -8.68 23.25 13.45
CA GLN A 246 -9.41 22.01 13.26
C GLN A 246 -8.54 20.75 13.29
N SER A 247 -7.21 20.87 13.14
CA SER A 247 -6.28 19.75 13.17
C SER A 247 -5.92 19.37 14.61
N ALA A 248 -5.71 18.07 14.84
CA ALA A 248 -5.08 17.57 16.05
C ALA A 248 -3.54 17.70 16.01
N HIS A 249 -2.98 18.10 14.86
CA HIS A 249 -1.54 18.22 14.62
C HIS A 249 -0.77 16.92 14.88
N LEU A 250 -1.39 15.77 14.61
CA LEU A 250 -0.82 14.46 14.82
C LEU A 250 -0.34 13.89 13.48
N SER A 251 0.96 13.94 13.25
CA SER A 251 1.56 13.33 12.04
C SER A 251 1.19 11.86 11.96
N GLN A 252 0.56 11.46 10.85
CA GLN A 252 0.15 10.06 10.66
C GLN A 252 1.34 9.11 10.82
N TRP A 253 1.08 7.92 11.37
CA TRP A 253 2.05 6.87 11.70
C TRP A 253 2.96 7.16 12.90
N SER A 254 2.85 8.30 13.56
CA SER A 254 3.51 8.53 14.85
C SER A 254 2.79 7.80 15.99
N ASP A 255 3.50 7.55 17.09
CA ASP A 255 2.92 6.93 18.30
C ASP A 255 1.76 7.77 18.86
N ASP A 256 1.87 9.10 18.81
CA ASP A 256 0.82 10.02 19.26
C ASP A 256 -0.42 9.95 18.36
N TRP A 257 -0.24 9.81 17.06
CA TRP A 257 -1.37 9.61 16.13
C TRP A 257 -2.05 8.26 16.39
N MET A 258 -1.28 7.18 16.56
CA MET A 258 -1.81 5.86 16.92
C MET A 258 -2.63 5.91 18.21
N ALA A 259 -2.12 6.59 19.25
CA ALA A 259 -2.84 6.84 20.49
C ALA A 259 -4.10 7.69 20.26
N GLY A 260 -4.04 8.65 19.34
CA GLY A 260 -5.14 9.53 18.95
C GLY A 260 -6.39 8.80 18.47
N LEU A 261 -6.21 7.66 17.79
CA LEU A 261 -7.29 6.78 17.34
C LEU A 261 -8.14 6.25 18.51
N SER A 262 -7.53 6.03 19.68
CA SER A 262 -8.18 5.52 20.88
C SER A 262 -8.72 6.63 21.77
N ASN A 263 -7.95 7.68 22.02
CA ASN A 263 -8.23 8.67 23.04
C ASN A 263 -9.19 9.79 22.61
N GLY A 264 -9.60 9.82 21.31
CA GLY A 264 -10.52 10.81 20.78
C GLY A 264 -9.88 12.19 20.59
N SER A 265 -8.61 12.24 20.20
CA SER A 265 -7.89 13.47 19.86
C SER A 265 -8.50 14.20 18.68
N PHE A 266 -9.19 13.50 17.79
CA PHE A 266 -9.88 14.04 16.61
C PHE A 266 -11.18 13.28 16.35
N ALA A 267 -12.09 13.90 15.61
CA ALA A 267 -13.44 13.39 15.38
C ALA A 267 -13.59 12.69 14.03
N THR A 268 -12.79 13.02 13.03
CA THR A 268 -12.84 12.45 11.68
C THR A 268 -11.46 12.20 11.12
N MET A 269 -11.39 11.33 10.13
CA MET A 269 -10.24 11.20 9.25
C MET A 269 -10.67 10.66 7.88
N LEU A 270 -9.88 10.94 6.86
CA LEU A 270 -10.05 10.32 5.55
C LEU A 270 -9.70 8.84 5.64
N CYS A 271 -10.54 8.01 5.05
CA CYS A 271 -10.55 6.59 5.40
C CYS A 271 -10.59 5.70 4.14
N PRO A 272 -9.45 5.43 3.53
CA PRO A 272 -9.35 4.34 2.57
C PRO A 272 -9.59 2.99 3.24
N GLY A 273 -9.99 1.98 2.47
CA GLY A 273 -10.38 0.68 3.01
C GLY A 273 -9.37 0.07 3.99
N TRP A 274 -8.07 0.12 3.66
CA TRP A 274 -6.99 -0.40 4.51
C TRP A 274 -6.85 0.34 5.86
N MET A 275 -7.33 1.58 5.96
CA MET A 275 -7.32 2.35 7.21
C MET A 275 -8.27 1.76 8.26
N LEU A 276 -9.31 1.00 7.83
CA LEU A 276 -10.22 0.32 8.77
C LEU A 276 -9.45 -0.64 9.69
N GLY A 277 -8.52 -1.41 9.13
CA GLY A 277 -7.67 -2.30 9.91
C GLY A 277 -6.73 -1.56 10.86
N VAL A 278 -6.15 -0.44 10.40
CA VAL A 278 -5.28 0.42 11.23
C VAL A 278 -6.06 0.99 12.42
N ILE A 279 -7.26 1.53 12.19
CA ILE A 279 -8.09 2.09 13.26
C ILE A 279 -8.50 0.99 14.25
N SER A 280 -9.06 -0.13 13.78
CA SER A 280 -9.54 -1.20 14.65
C SER A 280 -8.39 -1.86 15.43
N GLY A 281 -7.22 -1.99 14.82
CA GLY A 281 -6.02 -2.54 15.46
C GLY A 281 -5.50 -1.69 16.62
N ASN A 282 -5.59 -0.35 16.52
CA ASN A 282 -5.09 0.59 17.51
C ASN A 282 -6.16 1.09 18.51
N ALA A 283 -7.45 0.92 18.21
CA ALA A 283 -8.55 1.43 19.01
C ALA A 283 -9.50 0.31 19.47
N LYS A 284 -9.01 -0.89 19.77
CA LYS A 284 -9.77 -2.13 20.01
C LYS A 284 -10.94 -1.99 20.99
N ASP A 285 -10.75 -1.21 22.05
CA ASP A 285 -11.75 -1.04 23.11
C ASP A 285 -12.66 0.18 22.91
N VAL A 286 -12.45 0.94 21.82
CA VAL A 286 -13.22 2.14 21.52
C VAL A 286 -14.50 1.79 20.80
N LYS A 287 -15.61 2.26 21.36
CA LYS A 287 -16.95 2.23 20.73
C LYS A 287 -17.24 3.61 20.15
N GLY A 288 -17.72 3.69 18.93
CA GLY A 288 -18.11 4.98 18.35
C GLY A 288 -17.45 5.28 17.01
N TRP A 289 -16.45 4.53 16.60
CA TRP A 289 -15.98 4.60 15.21
C TRP A 289 -17.06 4.08 14.26
N ASP A 290 -17.28 4.84 13.18
CA ASP A 290 -18.13 4.47 12.05
C ASP A 290 -17.54 5.02 10.76
N ILE A 291 -18.06 4.60 9.61
CA ILE A 291 -17.66 5.12 8.30
C ILE A 291 -18.88 5.63 7.53
N ALA A 292 -18.81 6.84 7.03
CA ALA A 292 -19.83 7.46 6.20
C ALA A 292 -19.52 7.24 4.70
N ASN A 293 -20.55 6.90 3.93
CA ASN A 293 -20.46 6.75 2.47
C ASN A 293 -20.39 8.10 1.76
N VAL A 294 -19.32 8.83 2.01
CA VAL A 294 -19.07 10.19 1.48
C VAL A 294 -17.58 10.44 1.40
N PHE A 295 -17.18 11.24 0.41
CA PHE A 295 -15.85 11.82 0.34
C PHE A 295 -15.98 13.24 -0.23
N PRO A 296 -15.34 14.25 0.36
CA PRO A 296 -15.41 15.62 -0.13
C PRO A 296 -14.91 15.72 -1.57
N GLY A 297 -15.65 16.45 -2.43
CA GLY A 297 -15.32 16.55 -3.85
C GLY A 297 -15.73 15.33 -4.71
N GLY A 298 -16.39 14.31 -4.10
CA GLY A 298 -16.96 13.17 -4.83
C GLY A 298 -16.31 11.83 -4.56
N GLY A 299 -15.07 11.61 -4.95
CA GLY A 299 -14.35 10.37 -4.72
C GLY A 299 -12.84 10.57 -4.72
N GLY A 300 -12.13 9.73 -3.99
CA GLY A 300 -10.68 9.67 -3.93
C GLY A 300 -10.20 8.23 -3.82
N ASN A 301 -8.97 8.00 -4.24
CA ASN A 301 -8.28 6.74 -4.04
C ASN A 301 -6.91 7.02 -3.43
N TRP A 302 -6.70 6.55 -2.21
CA TRP A 302 -5.42 6.68 -1.52
C TRP A 302 -4.74 5.34 -1.37
N GLY A 303 -3.57 5.22 -2.01
CA GLY A 303 -2.75 4.01 -1.95
C GLY A 303 -3.25 2.90 -2.88
N GLY A 304 -2.88 1.72 -2.51
CA GLY A 304 -3.01 0.50 -3.27
C GLY A 304 -1.63 -0.05 -3.64
N SER A 305 -1.50 -1.37 -3.63
CA SER A 305 -0.18 -2.01 -3.68
C SER A 305 -0.12 -3.11 -4.72
N TYR A 306 1.09 -3.59 -4.92
CA TYR A 306 1.40 -4.72 -5.82
C TYR A 306 2.40 -5.64 -5.15
N LEU A 307 2.39 -6.90 -5.51
CA LEU A 307 3.47 -7.83 -5.23
C LEU A 307 4.37 -7.92 -6.46
N THR A 308 5.68 -7.80 -6.27
CA THR A 308 6.68 -7.99 -7.33
C THR A 308 7.60 -9.14 -7.00
N VAL A 309 8.13 -9.79 -8.02
CA VAL A 309 9.07 -10.91 -7.88
C VAL A 309 10.41 -10.51 -8.50
N PRO A 310 11.50 -10.38 -7.73
CA PRO A 310 12.83 -10.11 -8.27
C PRO A 310 13.29 -11.21 -9.24
N ALA A 311 13.71 -10.82 -10.45
CA ALA A 311 14.09 -11.77 -11.51
C ALA A 311 15.36 -12.57 -11.20
N ASN A 312 16.23 -12.06 -10.32
CA ASN A 312 17.45 -12.73 -9.89
C ASN A 312 17.27 -13.61 -8.64
N GLY A 313 16.02 -13.81 -8.18
CA GLY A 313 15.67 -14.69 -7.07
C GLY A 313 15.99 -16.16 -7.39
N LYS A 314 16.20 -16.97 -6.35
CA LYS A 314 16.45 -18.41 -6.52
C LYS A 314 15.18 -19.20 -6.85
N ASN A 315 14.04 -18.73 -6.37
CA ASN A 315 12.76 -19.42 -6.36
C ASN A 315 11.70 -18.70 -7.19
N VAL A 316 12.07 -18.06 -8.29
CA VAL A 316 11.19 -17.14 -9.07
C VAL A 316 9.86 -17.81 -9.43
N ALA A 317 9.86 -19.04 -9.94
CA ALA A 317 8.62 -19.73 -10.33
C ALA A 317 7.69 -19.99 -9.14
N ALA A 318 8.24 -20.45 -8.00
CA ALA A 318 7.46 -20.68 -6.78
C ALA A 318 6.97 -19.35 -6.16
N ALA A 319 7.76 -18.28 -6.23
CA ALA A 319 7.36 -16.95 -5.80
C ALA A 319 6.21 -16.39 -6.67
N GLN A 320 6.27 -16.59 -7.99
CA GLN A 320 5.18 -16.21 -8.89
C GLN A 320 3.88 -16.99 -8.59
N GLN A 321 3.96 -18.29 -8.29
CA GLN A 321 2.80 -19.10 -7.89
C GLN A 321 2.18 -18.58 -6.58
N LEU A 322 3.01 -18.26 -5.58
CA LEU A 322 2.50 -17.69 -4.32
C LEU A 322 1.92 -16.29 -4.54
N ALA A 323 2.55 -15.42 -5.34
CA ALA A 323 2.03 -14.10 -5.64
C ALA A 323 0.70 -14.16 -6.42
N ASP A 324 0.56 -15.10 -7.33
CA ASP A 324 -0.68 -15.42 -8.04
C ASP A 324 -1.80 -15.81 -7.05
N TRP A 325 -1.52 -16.73 -6.14
CA TRP A 325 -2.46 -17.18 -5.13
C TRP A 325 -2.84 -16.04 -4.14
N LEU A 326 -1.85 -15.27 -3.67
CA LEU A 326 -2.08 -14.13 -2.76
C LEU A 326 -2.95 -13.03 -3.39
N THR A 327 -3.01 -12.95 -4.70
CA THR A 327 -3.81 -11.96 -5.44
C THR A 327 -5.00 -12.59 -6.18
N SER A 328 -5.35 -13.84 -5.85
CA SER A 328 -6.56 -14.50 -6.36
C SER A 328 -7.82 -13.85 -5.77
N PRO A 329 -9.00 -14.01 -6.41
CA PRO A 329 -10.26 -13.46 -5.90
C PRO A 329 -10.51 -13.82 -4.43
N ASP A 330 -10.45 -15.11 -4.11
CA ASP A 330 -10.73 -15.61 -2.75
C ASP A 330 -9.76 -15.08 -1.71
N THR A 331 -8.47 -15.00 -2.06
CA THR A 331 -7.46 -14.49 -1.13
C THR A 331 -7.60 -12.99 -0.91
N GLN A 332 -7.92 -12.20 -1.94
CA GLN A 332 -8.20 -10.77 -1.75
C GLN A 332 -9.45 -10.52 -0.90
N LEU A 333 -10.49 -11.36 -1.00
CA LEU A 333 -11.66 -11.28 -0.11
C LEU A 333 -11.29 -11.57 1.34
N LYS A 334 -10.47 -12.58 1.61
CA LYS A 334 -9.96 -12.90 2.95
C LYS A 334 -9.08 -11.76 3.50
N ALA A 335 -8.23 -11.18 2.68
CA ALA A 335 -7.41 -10.04 3.06
C ALA A 335 -8.26 -8.80 3.39
N PHE A 336 -9.33 -8.56 2.64
CA PHE A 336 -10.30 -7.50 2.94
C PHE A 336 -11.02 -7.75 4.27
N GLU A 337 -11.48 -8.96 4.52
CA GLU A 337 -12.14 -9.31 5.80
C GLU A 337 -11.19 -9.11 6.98
N ALA A 338 -9.91 -9.46 6.82
CA ALA A 338 -8.91 -9.37 7.88
C ALA A 338 -8.45 -7.94 8.18
N ALA A 339 -8.26 -7.09 7.16
CA ALA A 339 -7.59 -5.78 7.31
C ALA A 339 -8.27 -4.63 6.55
N GLY A 340 -9.38 -4.87 5.86
CA GLY A 340 -10.06 -3.83 5.08
C GLY A 340 -9.38 -3.46 3.77
N THR A 341 -8.35 -4.19 3.35
CA THR A 341 -7.63 -3.98 2.07
C THR A 341 -8.56 -4.26 0.88
N PHE A 342 -9.17 -3.19 0.31
CA PHE A 342 -10.22 -3.33 -0.69
C PHE A 342 -9.68 -3.92 -2.00
N PRO A 343 -10.29 -5.02 -2.54
CA PRO A 343 -9.75 -5.75 -3.67
C PRO A 343 -9.56 -4.91 -4.92
N SER A 344 -8.48 -5.14 -5.65
CA SER A 344 -8.30 -4.65 -7.02
C SER A 344 -8.69 -5.67 -8.08
N GLN A 345 -8.95 -6.90 -7.67
CA GLN A 345 -9.30 -8.03 -8.51
C GLN A 345 -10.79 -7.96 -8.92
N VAL A 346 -11.05 -8.04 -10.24
CA VAL A 346 -12.36 -7.67 -10.83
C VAL A 346 -13.51 -8.56 -10.37
N ASP A 347 -13.25 -9.87 -10.18
CA ASP A 347 -14.28 -10.81 -9.75
C ASP A 347 -14.53 -10.71 -8.24
N ALA A 348 -13.49 -10.48 -7.44
CA ALA A 348 -13.63 -10.21 -6.03
C ALA A 348 -14.51 -8.96 -5.78
N MET A 349 -14.30 -7.89 -6.56
CA MET A 349 -15.09 -6.66 -6.45
C MET A 349 -16.58 -6.85 -6.76
N LYS A 350 -16.96 -7.88 -7.52
CA LYS A 350 -18.35 -8.18 -7.90
C LYS A 350 -18.99 -9.24 -7.03
N SER A 351 -18.22 -9.85 -6.11
CA SER A 351 -18.72 -10.97 -5.33
C SER A 351 -19.75 -10.52 -4.27
N ASP A 352 -20.78 -11.34 -4.08
CA ASP A 352 -21.75 -11.13 -3.01
C ASP A 352 -21.08 -11.14 -1.62
N THR A 353 -19.99 -11.88 -1.47
CA THR A 353 -19.18 -11.91 -0.24
C THR A 353 -18.66 -10.52 0.11
N LEU A 354 -18.07 -9.82 -0.87
CA LEU A 354 -17.62 -8.44 -0.65
C LEU A 354 -18.79 -7.51 -0.39
N LEU A 355 -19.78 -7.49 -1.27
CA LEU A 355 -20.90 -6.54 -1.22
C LEU A 355 -21.73 -6.65 0.06
N SER A 356 -21.88 -7.86 0.62
CA SER A 356 -22.61 -8.10 1.87
C SER A 356 -21.74 -7.96 3.13
N SER A 357 -20.44 -7.75 3.00
CA SER A 357 -19.54 -7.71 4.15
C SER A 357 -19.81 -6.51 5.06
N LYS A 358 -19.72 -6.75 6.37
CA LYS A 358 -19.92 -5.76 7.42
C LYS A 358 -18.74 -5.76 8.36
N ASN A 359 -18.47 -4.62 8.98
CA ASN A 359 -17.43 -4.50 9.99
C ASN A 359 -18.06 -4.17 11.36
N GLU A 360 -17.97 -5.11 12.30
CA GLU A 360 -18.57 -4.99 13.64
C GLU A 360 -17.97 -3.83 14.43
N PHE A 361 -16.64 -3.61 14.31
CA PHE A 361 -15.94 -2.51 14.99
C PHE A 361 -16.50 -1.14 14.56
N PHE A 362 -16.83 -0.98 13.28
CA PHE A 362 -17.45 0.21 12.71
C PHE A 362 -18.98 0.15 12.78
N ASN A 363 -19.53 -0.23 13.94
CA ASN A 363 -20.97 -0.25 14.18
C ASN A 363 -21.77 -1.05 13.13
N ASN A 364 -21.25 -2.22 12.76
CA ASN A 364 -21.80 -3.08 11.69
C ASN A 364 -21.96 -2.36 10.35
N ALA A 365 -21.07 -1.42 10.03
CA ALA A 365 -21.08 -0.71 8.76
C ALA A 365 -21.00 -1.71 7.59
N PRO A 366 -21.84 -1.54 6.53
CA PRO A 366 -21.76 -2.36 5.32
C PRO A 366 -20.54 -1.91 4.47
N VAL A 367 -19.34 -2.18 4.99
CA VAL A 367 -18.07 -1.66 4.45
C VAL A 367 -17.80 -2.09 3.01
N GLY A 368 -18.22 -3.30 2.64
CA GLY A 368 -18.08 -3.77 1.25
C GLY A 368 -18.87 -2.91 0.28
N GLN A 369 -20.14 -2.60 0.60
CA GLN A 369 -20.97 -1.72 -0.22
C GLN A 369 -20.46 -0.28 -0.21
N ILE A 370 -20.12 0.26 0.97
CA ILE A 370 -19.61 1.63 1.10
C ILE A 370 -18.35 1.81 0.24
N LEU A 371 -17.36 0.93 0.37
CA LEU A 371 -16.11 1.06 -0.36
C LEU A 371 -16.30 0.79 -1.86
N THR A 372 -17.23 -0.08 -2.24
CA THR A 372 -17.61 -0.26 -3.66
C THR A 372 -18.22 1.02 -4.23
N ASP A 373 -19.12 1.68 -3.51
CA ASP A 373 -19.70 2.95 -3.94
C ASP A 373 -18.62 4.04 -4.04
N ARG A 374 -17.67 4.07 -3.09
CA ARG A 374 -16.53 5.01 -3.14
C ARG A 374 -15.58 4.72 -4.30
N ALA A 375 -15.30 3.46 -4.61
CA ALA A 375 -14.49 3.08 -5.77
C ALA A 375 -15.16 3.54 -7.10
N ASN A 376 -16.48 3.37 -7.20
CA ASN A 376 -17.25 3.82 -8.36
C ASN A 376 -17.35 5.35 -8.45
N ALA A 377 -17.19 6.07 -7.34
CA ALA A 377 -17.22 7.54 -7.31
C ALA A 377 -15.87 8.18 -7.70
N VAL A 378 -14.81 7.41 -7.81
CA VAL A 378 -13.49 7.91 -8.24
C VAL A 378 -13.55 8.29 -9.72
N THR A 379 -13.41 9.57 -10.01
CA THR A 379 -13.42 10.11 -11.40
C THR A 379 -12.02 10.50 -11.87
N VAL A 380 -11.06 10.63 -10.96
CA VAL A 380 -9.69 11.03 -11.23
C VAL A 380 -8.74 9.88 -10.86
N SER A 381 -7.94 9.43 -11.80
CA SER A 381 -6.76 8.60 -11.54
C SER A 381 -5.53 9.50 -11.64
N PRO A 382 -4.96 9.95 -10.51
CA PRO A 382 -3.88 10.91 -10.53
C PRO A 382 -2.66 10.32 -11.24
N PHE A 383 -2.07 11.10 -12.15
CA PHE A 383 -0.80 10.73 -12.73
C PHE A 383 0.30 10.82 -11.67
N LYS A 384 0.99 9.70 -11.45
CA LYS A 384 2.13 9.59 -10.56
C LYS A 384 3.34 9.23 -11.41
N GLY A 385 4.26 10.18 -11.56
CA GLY A 385 5.50 10.00 -12.31
C GLY A 385 6.65 9.55 -11.41
N GLN A 386 7.83 9.53 -11.98
CA GLN A 386 9.04 9.00 -11.32
C GLN A 386 9.48 9.79 -10.08
N PHE A 387 9.07 11.05 -9.96
CA PHE A 387 9.42 11.92 -8.85
C PHE A 387 8.27 12.14 -7.86
N TYR A 388 7.09 11.57 -8.14
CA TYR A 388 5.89 11.76 -7.34
C TYR A 388 6.15 11.53 -5.85
N PHE A 389 6.73 10.38 -5.50
CA PHE A 389 7.00 10.04 -4.11
C PHE A 389 7.88 11.09 -3.42
N GLN A 390 8.98 11.49 -4.06
CA GLN A 390 9.93 12.42 -3.47
C GLN A 390 9.32 13.81 -3.27
N ILE A 391 8.53 14.28 -4.24
CA ILE A 391 7.86 15.59 -4.17
C ILE A 391 6.77 15.58 -3.11
N ASN A 392 5.97 14.50 -3.04
CA ASN A 392 4.91 14.35 -2.06
C ASN A 392 5.46 14.20 -0.63
N ASP A 393 6.53 13.43 -0.43
CA ASP A 393 7.21 13.30 0.87
C ASP A 393 7.78 14.65 1.35
N ALA A 394 8.36 15.43 0.44
CA ALA A 394 8.78 16.81 0.76
C ALA A 394 7.58 17.70 1.13
N MET A 395 6.41 17.53 0.51
CA MET A 395 5.20 18.26 0.85
C MET A 395 4.66 17.85 2.22
N GLN A 396 4.65 16.58 2.55
CA GLN A 396 4.27 16.11 3.89
C GLN A 396 5.14 16.76 4.97
N LYS A 397 6.45 16.84 4.73
CA LYS A 397 7.39 17.55 5.63
C LYS A 397 7.09 19.05 5.71
N ALA A 398 6.70 19.67 4.59
CA ALA A 398 6.34 21.08 4.58
C ALA A 398 5.08 21.37 5.41
N LEU A 399 4.07 20.52 5.33
CA LEU A 399 2.86 20.61 6.14
C LEU A 399 3.18 20.42 7.62
N THR A 400 3.98 19.40 7.95
CA THR A 400 4.41 19.12 9.33
C THR A 400 5.15 20.30 9.95
N ARG A 401 6.07 20.95 9.24
CA ARG A 401 6.79 22.15 9.74
C ARG A 401 5.84 23.25 10.19
N VAL A 402 4.72 23.42 9.48
CA VAL A 402 3.72 24.45 9.84
C VAL A 402 2.86 23.99 11.01
N GLU A 403 2.43 22.75 11.05
CA GLU A 403 1.63 22.19 12.14
C GLU A 403 2.39 22.16 13.47
N GLU A 404 3.68 21.90 13.45
CA GLU A 404 4.57 21.94 14.61
C GLU A 404 4.98 23.38 15.00
N GLY A 405 4.64 24.37 14.19
CA GLY A 405 5.02 25.77 14.43
C GLY A 405 6.52 26.06 14.26
N THR A 406 7.27 25.14 13.62
CA THR A 406 8.71 25.33 13.34
C THR A 406 8.96 26.31 12.21
N GLN A 407 8.00 26.48 11.31
CA GLN A 407 8.00 27.50 10.25
C GLN A 407 6.61 28.07 10.03
N ASP A 408 6.54 29.30 9.55
CA ASP A 408 5.29 29.83 9.02
C ASP A 408 4.98 29.23 7.62
N LYS A 409 3.72 29.40 7.20
CA LYS A 409 3.21 28.82 5.96
C LYS A 409 4.00 29.25 4.71
N ALA A 410 4.40 30.54 4.62
CA ALA A 410 5.13 31.07 3.47
C ALA A 410 6.58 30.58 3.42
N ALA A 411 7.26 30.55 4.56
CA ALA A 411 8.63 30.04 4.67
C ALA A 411 8.69 28.55 4.35
N SER A 412 7.74 27.77 4.86
CA SER A 412 7.70 26.32 4.59
C SER A 412 7.39 26.01 3.12
N TRP A 413 6.52 26.79 2.48
CA TRP A 413 6.27 26.69 1.03
C TRP A 413 7.52 27.00 0.20
N ALA A 414 8.21 28.11 0.49
CA ALA A 414 9.45 28.48 -0.21
C ALA A 414 10.56 27.44 -0.04
N GLN A 415 10.65 26.83 1.14
CA GLN A 415 11.58 25.72 1.37
C GLN A 415 11.19 24.49 0.54
N TRP A 416 9.92 24.11 0.51
CA TRP A 416 9.44 23.00 -0.33
C TRP A 416 9.76 23.22 -1.82
N GLN A 417 9.53 24.45 -2.34
CA GLN A 417 9.90 24.77 -3.72
C GLN A 417 11.41 24.56 -3.98
N THR A 418 12.26 24.93 -3.01
CA THR A 418 13.71 24.71 -3.08
C THR A 418 14.07 23.22 -3.07
N GLU A 419 13.43 22.45 -2.21
CA GLU A 419 13.60 20.99 -2.11
C GLU A 419 13.20 20.31 -3.42
N VAL A 420 12.06 20.69 -4.01
CA VAL A 420 11.57 20.15 -5.30
C VAL A 420 12.52 20.51 -6.45
N ALA A 421 13.03 21.75 -6.49
CA ALA A 421 13.98 22.17 -7.52
C ALA A 421 15.33 21.42 -7.46
N ALA A 422 15.65 20.78 -6.33
CA ALA A 422 16.85 19.96 -6.18
C ALA A 422 16.67 18.50 -6.63
N ILE A 423 15.43 18.05 -6.85
CA ILE A 423 15.12 16.70 -7.36
C ILE A 423 15.57 16.58 -8.82
N LYS A 424 16.28 15.48 -9.15
CA LYS A 424 16.88 15.26 -10.47
C LYS A 424 16.55 13.86 -11.00
#